data_201a115750cf9d1f5e80982106bd2a51
#
_entry.id   201a115750cf9d1f5e80982106bd2a51
#
_cell.length_a   1.000
_cell.length_b   1.000
_cell.length_c   1.000
_cell.angle_alpha   90.00
_cell.angle_beta   90.00
_cell.angle_gamma   90.00
#
_symmetry.space_group_name_H-M   'P 1'
#
loop_
_entity.id
_entity.type
_entity.pdbx_description
1 polymer ?
#
loop_
_entity_poly.entity_id
_entity_poly.type
_entity_poly.pdbx_seq_one_letter_code
_entity_poly.pdbx_strand_id
1 'polypeptide(L)'
;GDEAFVNAAKKSGNVVVASQLIYKEKPEFDADGVKYYPIDTIIYPYEALRAEVTCAYTNVSQDSDRTVRRVLMKESYAGQEQTMFPQAIYERYCEKTGQTINTIASDKTGRTLINYSGKPGDYECISLVDVLQGKIDTRVFKDSIVLVGAYAAGMQDNFNVPNGGNQQMYGVEIHANILQAFM
;
A
#
# COMPACT_ATOMS: atom_id res chain seq x y z
N GLY A 1 14.53 15.71 13.21
CA GLY A 1 13.71 15.31 12.11
C GLY A 1 14.08 13.93 11.60
N ASP A 2 14.69 13.87 10.45
CA ASP A 2 14.85 12.62 9.67
C ASP A 2 15.67 11.55 10.39
N GLU A 3 16.76 11.92 11.05
CA GLU A 3 17.59 10.99 11.82
C GLU A 3 16.81 10.33 12.98
N ALA A 4 15.99 11.09 13.69
CA ALA A 4 15.17 10.56 14.77
C ALA A 4 14.14 9.56 14.24
N PHE A 5 13.55 9.84 13.07
CA PHE A 5 12.62 8.93 12.40
C PHE A 5 13.30 7.64 11.95
N VAL A 6 14.47 7.72 11.31
CA VAL A 6 15.27 6.57 10.90
C VAL A 6 15.61 5.68 12.11
N ASN A 7 16.09 6.27 13.20
CA ASN A 7 16.43 5.54 14.41
C ASN A 7 15.20 4.88 15.05
N ALA A 8 14.05 5.53 15.04
CA ALA A 8 12.80 4.97 15.53
C ALA A 8 12.32 3.80 14.65
N ALA A 9 12.37 3.94 13.32
CA ALA A 9 12.02 2.89 12.38
C ALA A 9 12.91 1.66 12.53
N LYS A 10 14.23 1.86 12.61
CA LYS A 10 15.21 0.81 12.89
C LYS A 10 14.92 0.08 14.20
N LYS A 11 14.71 0.82 15.29
CA LYS A 11 14.41 0.26 16.60
C LYS A 11 13.10 -0.52 16.61
N SER A 12 12.09 -0.06 15.90
CA SER A 12 10.79 -0.73 15.76
C SER A 12 10.93 -2.06 15.00
N GLY A 13 11.69 -2.08 13.90
CA GLY A 13 11.94 -3.24 13.08
C GLY A 13 10.70 -3.83 12.38
N ASN A 14 9.58 -3.12 12.37
CA ASN A 14 8.31 -3.53 11.74
C ASN A 14 7.67 -2.39 10.93
N VAL A 15 8.49 -1.54 10.34
CA VAL A 15 8.04 -0.42 9.51
C VAL A 15 8.12 -0.80 8.04
N VAL A 16 7.02 -0.60 7.32
CA VAL A 16 6.96 -0.67 5.86
C VAL A 16 6.70 0.73 5.34
N VAL A 17 7.49 1.17 4.36
CA VAL A 17 7.39 2.52 3.79
C VAL A 17 7.02 2.43 2.31
N ALA A 18 6.16 3.35 1.89
CA ALA A 18 5.71 3.44 0.51
C ALA A 18 6.85 3.74 -0.47
N SER A 19 6.84 3.04 -1.60
CA SER A 19 7.55 3.39 -2.82
C SER A 19 6.55 3.58 -3.96
N GLN A 20 6.98 4.17 -5.07
CA GLN A 20 6.12 4.40 -6.23
C GLN A 20 6.78 3.87 -7.49
N LEU A 21 6.06 3.02 -8.23
CA LEU A 21 6.47 2.56 -9.54
C LEU A 21 6.14 3.62 -10.58
N ILE A 22 7.11 4.00 -11.39
CA ILE A 22 6.91 4.85 -12.56
C ILE A 22 6.99 3.96 -13.79
N TYR A 23 5.94 3.97 -14.60
CA TYR A 23 5.85 3.15 -15.80
C TYR A 23 6.29 3.94 -17.02
N LYS A 24 6.85 3.24 -18.02
CA LYS A 24 7.16 3.83 -19.31
C LYS A 24 5.89 4.36 -19.98
N GLU A 25 6.01 5.45 -20.74
CA GLU A 25 4.89 6.02 -21.51
C GLU A 25 4.44 5.10 -22.64
N LYS A 26 5.36 4.33 -23.21
CA LYS A 26 5.08 3.42 -24.32
C LYS A 26 4.89 2.00 -23.81
N PRO A 27 3.80 1.35 -24.21
CA PRO A 27 3.58 -0.07 -23.87
C PRO A 27 4.53 -0.98 -24.62
N GLU A 28 4.77 -2.12 -24.05
CA GLU A 28 5.39 -3.29 -24.68
C GLU A 28 4.36 -4.42 -24.79
N PHE A 29 4.72 -5.49 -25.49
CA PHE A 29 3.88 -6.68 -25.62
C PHE A 29 4.70 -7.87 -25.15
N ASP A 30 4.08 -8.73 -24.34
CA ASP A 30 4.71 -9.97 -23.91
C ASP A 30 4.72 -11.03 -25.03
N ALA A 31 5.22 -12.23 -24.74
CA ALA A 31 5.30 -13.33 -25.69
C ALA A 31 3.92 -13.81 -26.21
N ASP A 32 2.87 -13.59 -25.44
CA ASP A 32 1.48 -13.93 -25.78
C ASP A 32 0.74 -12.76 -26.47
N GLY A 33 1.45 -11.65 -26.74
CA GLY A 33 0.90 -10.44 -27.35
C GLY A 33 0.05 -9.59 -26.42
N VAL A 34 0.15 -9.78 -25.11
CA VAL A 34 -0.57 -8.98 -24.13
C VAL A 34 0.16 -7.66 -23.89
N LYS A 35 -0.59 -6.56 -24.02
CA LYS A 35 -0.08 -5.20 -23.82
C LYS A 35 0.17 -4.93 -22.35
N TYR A 36 1.36 -4.46 -22.00
CA TYR A 36 1.70 -4.00 -20.66
C TYR A 36 2.59 -2.74 -20.71
N TYR A 37 2.73 -2.06 -19.59
CA TYR A 37 3.62 -0.91 -19.43
C TYR A 37 4.76 -1.30 -18.49
N PRO A 38 6.01 -1.44 -18.99
CA PRO A 38 7.14 -1.77 -18.14
C PRO A 38 7.41 -0.68 -17.10
N ILE A 39 7.94 -1.07 -15.95
CA ILE A 39 8.45 -0.12 -14.97
C ILE A 39 9.69 0.55 -15.54
N ASP A 40 9.71 1.88 -15.55
CA ASP A 40 10.85 2.70 -15.95
C ASP A 40 11.81 2.91 -14.78
N THR A 41 11.26 3.31 -13.64
CA THR A 41 12.01 3.52 -12.40
C THR A 41 11.13 3.35 -11.17
N ILE A 42 11.75 3.28 -9.99
CA ILE A 42 11.06 3.25 -8.70
C ILE A 42 11.49 4.45 -7.87
N ILE A 43 10.54 5.22 -7.39
CA ILE A 43 10.79 6.28 -6.42
C ILE A 43 10.74 5.65 -5.02
N TYR A 44 11.88 5.68 -4.34
CA TYR A 44 12.04 5.19 -2.98
C TYR A 44 12.07 6.36 -1.98
N PRO A 45 11.86 6.09 -0.69
CA PRO A 45 12.19 7.06 0.34
C PRO A 45 13.70 7.37 0.33
N TYR A 46 14.11 8.42 1.02
CA TYR A 46 15.53 8.78 1.11
C TYR A 46 16.39 7.62 1.64
N GLU A 47 17.64 7.57 1.19
CA GLU A 47 18.53 6.42 1.33
C GLU A 47 18.69 5.94 2.78
N ALA A 48 18.87 6.86 3.73
CA ALA A 48 19.05 6.51 5.13
C ALA A 48 17.83 5.79 5.73
N LEU A 49 16.61 6.14 5.31
CA LEU A 49 15.41 5.43 5.74
C LEU A 49 15.26 4.09 5.01
N ARG A 50 15.50 4.09 3.70
CA ARG A 50 15.41 2.89 2.87
C ARG A 50 16.28 1.75 3.38
N ALA A 51 17.45 2.05 3.95
CA ALA A 51 18.37 1.06 4.49
C ALA A 51 17.84 0.32 5.72
N GLU A 52 16.86 0.89 6.42
CA GLU A 52 16.39 0.40 7.73
C GLU A 52 14.92 -0.11 7.73
N VAL A 53 14.25 -0.03 6.57
CA VAL A 53 12.82 -0.38 6.46
C VAL A 53 12.56 -1.29 5.25
N THR A 54 11.41 -1.95 5.26
CA THR A 54 10.89 -2.59 4.05
C THR A 54 10.24 -1.53 3.17
N CYS A 55 10.62 -1.46 1.90
CA CYS A 55 9.97 -0.59 0.91
C CYS A 55 9.01 -1.41 0.05
N ALA A 56 7.81 -0.91 -0.18
CA ALA A 56 6.81 -1.59 -0.97
C ALA A 56 5.96 -0.58 -1.77
N TYR A 57 5.54 -0.93 -2.99
CA TYR A 57 4.86 0.02 -3.85
C TYR A 57 3.38 0.17 -3.52
N THR A 58 2.86 1.40 -3.73
CA THR A 58 1.48 1.77 -3.43
C THR A 58 0.60 1.98 -4.67
N ASN A 59 1.12 1.73 -5.85
CA ASN A 59 0.39 1.97 -7.10
C ASN A 59 -0.90 1.15 -7.17
N VAL A 60 -2.01 1.84 -7.44
CA VAL A 60 -3.29 1.21 -7.78
C VAL A 60 -3.64 1.53 -9.23
N SER A 61 -4.29 0.60 -9.92
CA SER A 61 -4.75 0.79 -11.29
C SER A 61 -6.27 0.96 -11.32
N GLN A 62 -6.73 1.89 -12.16
CA GLN A 62 -8.15 2.09 -12.42
C GLN A 62 -8.58 1.33 -13.67
N ASP A 63 -9.76 0.75 -13.64
CA ASP A 63 -10.43 0.22 -14.83
C ASP A 63 -10.82 1.37 -15.78
N SER A 64 -11.33 1.06 -16.97
CA SER A 64 -11.73 2.06 -17.99
C SER A 64 -12.80 3.04 -17.49
N ASP A 65 -13.60 2.66 -16.51
CA ASP A 65 -14.59 3.51 -15.84
C ASP A 65 -14.02 4.29 -14.65
N ARG A 66 -12.69 4.33 -14.49
CA ARG A 66 -11.95 4.98 -13.41
C ARG A 66 -12.21 4.42 -12.01
N THR A 67 -12.67 3.18 -11.92
CA THR A 67 -12.90 2.51 -10.63
C THR A 67 -11.75 1.56 -10.31
N VAL A 68 -11.26 1.58 -9.09
CA VAL A 68 -10.22 0.66 -8.61
C VAL A 68 -10.89 -0.64 -8.15
N ARG A 69 -10.68 -1.72 -8.89
CA ARG A 69 -11.22 -3.05 -8.55
C ARG A 69 -10.17 -4.11 -8.35
N ARG A 70 -9.03 -3.94 -8.99
CA ARG A 70 -7.95 -4.93 -9.02
C ARG A 70 -6.62 -4.28 -8.81
N VAL A 71 -5.70 -5.05 -8.28
CA VAL A 71 -4.31 -4.65 -8.09
C VAL A 71 -3.39 -5.78 -8.49
N LEU A 72 -2.16 -5.44 -8.84
CA LEU A 72 -1.06 -6.39 -8.91
C LEU A 72 -0.43 -6.47 -7.51
N MET A 73 -0.28 -7.69 -6.99
CA MET A 73 0.35 -7.87 -5.66
C MET A 73 1.87 -7.88 -5.78
N LYS A 74 2.37 -8.21 -6.97
CA LYS A 74 3.80 -8.31 -7.28
C LYS A 74 4.06 -7.79 -8.69
N GLU A 75 5.19 -7.11 -8.85
CA GLU A 75 5.70 -6.59 -10.12
C GLU A 75 7.17 -6.95 -10.25
N SER A 76 7.69 -7.04 -11.47
CA SER A 76 9.11 -7.32 -11.71
C SER A 76 9.81 -6.07 -12.23
N TYR A 77 10.93 -5.69 -11.60
CA TYR A 77 11.80 -4.61 -12.06
C TYR A 77 13.26 -5.02 -11.96
N ALA A 78 13.99 -4.91 -13.08
CA ALA A 78 15.41 -5.27 -13.17
C ALA A 78 15.72 -6.69 -12.62
N GLY A 79 14.82 -7.65 -12.84
CA GLY A 79 14.96 -9.03 -12.38
C GLY A 79 14.68 -9.25 -10.88
N GLN A 80 14.19 -8.21 -10.19
CA GLN A 80 13.80 -8.29 -8.79
C GLN A 80 12.29 -8.15 -8.64
N GLU A 81 11.70 -8.96 -7.77
CA GLU A 81 10.30 -8.86 -7.42
C GLU A 81 10.06 -7.65 -6.50
N GLN A 82 9.06 -6.85 -6.86
CA GLN A 82 8.55 -5.74 -6.06
C GLN A 82 7.21 -6.17 -5.47
N THR A 83 7.05 -5.98 -4.18
CA THR A 83 5.83 -6.39 -3.45
C THR A 83 4.94 -5.17 -3.22
N MET A 84 3.62 -5.34 -3.34
CA MET A 84 2.66 -4.31 -3.03
C MET A 84 2.59 -4.01 -1.53
N PHE A 85 2.38 -2.76 -1.18
CA PHE A 85 2.42 -2.25 0.19
C PHE A 85 1.56 -3.05 1.21
N PRO A 86 0.27 -3.35 0.96
CA PRO A 86 -0.53 -4.16 1.89
C PRO A 86 0.01 -5.58 2.07
N GLN A 87 0.51 -6.20 1.00
CA GLN A 87 1.09 -7.54 1.09
C GLN A 87 2.38 -7.53 1.93
N ALA A 88 3.26 -6.55 1.71
CA ALA A 88 4.49 -6.42 2.50
C ALA A 88 4.21 -6.20 3.99
N ILE A 89 3.16 -5.43 4.33
CA ILE A 89 2.70 -5.25 5.72
C ILE A 89 2.21 -6.59 6.29
N TYR A 90 1.40 -7.33 5.55
CA TYR A 90 0.89 -8.63 5.99
C TYR A 90 2.02 -9.65 6.18
N GLU A 91 2.97 -9.73 5.26
CA GLU A 91 4.15 -10.59 5.37
C GLU A 91 4.94 -10.26 6.64
N ARG A 92 5.16 -8.95 6.91
CA ARG A 92 5.84 -8.50 8.12
C ARG A 92 5.06 -8.81 9.39
N TYR A 93 3.75 -8.70 9.36
CA TYR A 93 2.87 -9.11 10.46
C TYR A 93 3.00 -10.62 10.75
N CYS A 94 2.95 -11.46 9.71
CA CYS A 94 3.12 -12.91 9.84
C CYS A 94 4.50 -13.28 10.41
N GLU A 95 5.58 -12.65 9.95
CA GLU A 95 6.92 -12.84 10.52
C GLU A 95 6.96 -12.55 12.02
N LYS A 96 6.31 -11.47 12.46
CA LYS A 96 6.30 -11.08 13.88
C LYS A 96 5.42 -11.95 14.76
N THR A 97 4.33 -12.46 14.21
CA THR A 97 3.35 -13.27 14.98
C THR A 97 3.54 -14.77 14.83
N GLY A 98 4.43 -15.21 13.92
CA GLY A 98 4.64 -16.62 13.60
C GLY A 98 3.48 -17.25 12.82
N GLN A 99 2.64 -16.44 12.19
CA GLN A 99 1.54 -16.92 11.37
C GLN A 99 2.02 -17.35 9.98
N THR A 100 1.31 -18.31 9.39
CA THR A 100 1.56 -18.70 7.99
C THR A 100 1.03 -17.62 7.04
N ILE A 101 1.82 -17.28 6.03
CA ILE A 101 1.40 -16.32 5.00
C ILE A 101 0.31 -16.93 4.13
N ASN A 102 -0.86 -16.32 4.11
CA ASN A 102 -1.94 -16.64 3.19
C ASN A 102 -1.70 -15.95 1.84
N THR A 103 -2.17 -16.59 0.77
CA THR A 103 -2.14 -15.99 -0.58
C THR A 103 -3.56 -15.72 -1.04
N ILE A 104 -3.75 -14.59 -1.72
CA ILE A 104 -5.01 -14.26 -2.38
C ILE A 104 -4.89 -14.65 -3.86
N ALA A 105 -5.94 -15.27 -4.39
CA ALA A 105 -5.95 -15.72 -5.78
C ALA A 105 -5.90 -14.54 -6.76
N SER A 106 -5.06 -14.67 -7.78
CA SER A 106 -4.96 -13.74 -8.90
C SER A 106 -5.60 -14.32 -10.16
N ASP A 107 -6.05 -13.45 -11.05
CA ASP A 107 -6.54 -13.83 -12.37
C ASP A 107 -5.38 -14.21 -13.33
N LYS A 108 -5.71 -14.54 -14.58
CA LYS A 108 -4.73 -14.93 -15.60
C LYS A 108 -3.70 -13.83 -15.93
N THR A 109 -3.98 -12.59 -15.58
CA THR A 109 -3.08 -11.43 -15.78
C THR A 109 -2.29 -11.09 -14.53
N GLY A 110 -2.32 -11.93 -13.48
CA GLY A 110 -1.66 -11.70 -12.20
C GLY A 110 -2.37 -10.68 -11.30
N ARG A 111 -3.56 -10.20 -11.70
CA ARG A 111 -4.32 -9.20 -10.93
C ARG A 111 -5.23 -9.87 -9.91
N THR A 112 -5.23 -9.32 -8.72
CA THR A 112 -6.09 -9.74 -7.62
C THR A 112 -7.28 -8.80 -7.49
N LEU A 113 -8.49 -9.36 -7.40
CA LEU A 113 -9.69 -8.60 -7.12
C LEU A 113 -9.69 -8.15 -5.65
N ILE A 114 -9.92 -6.86 -5.42
CA ILE A 114 -10.01 -6.31 -4.06
C ILE A 114 -11.39 -6.65 -3.48
N ASN A 115 -11.38 -7.31 -2.33
CA ASN A 115 -12.60 -7.52 -1.55
C ASN A 115 -12.83 -6.30 -0.64
N TYR A 116 -13.62 -5.34 -1.11
CA TYR A 116 -13.96 -4.14 -0.33
C TYR A 116 -14.96 -4.46 0.78
N SER A 117 -14.46 -4.76 1.97
CA SER A 117 -15.26 -4.96 3.18
C SER A 117 -15.67 -3.64 3.84
N GLY A 118 -14.79 -2.65 3.85
CA GLY A 118 -15.05 -1.29 4.31
C GLY A 118 -15.45 -0.34 3.18
N LYS A 119 -16.35 0.60 3.46
CA LYS A 119 -16.72 1.72 2.60
C LYS A 119 -15.82 2.93 2.85
N PRO A 120 -15.88 3.98 1.98
CA PRO A 120 -15.22 5.24 2.27
C PRO A 120 -15.64 5.80 3.64
N GLY A 121 -14.69 6.07 4.53
CA GLY A 121 -14.92 6.59 5.87
C GLY A 121 -15.24 5.56 6.97
N ASP A 122 -15.25 4.26 6.67
CA ASP A 122 -15.50 3.21 7.67
C ASP A 122 -14.31 2.96 8.62
N TYR A 123 -13.10 3.33 8.20
CA TYR A 123 -11.91 3.16 9.03
C TYR A 123 -11.75 4.31 10.02
N GLU A 124 -11.42 3.98 11.26
CA GLU A 124 -11.12 4.99 12.28
C GLU A 124 -9.88 5.80 11.88
N CYS A 125 -10.05 7.12 11.85
CA CYS A 125 -9.01 8.05 11.47
C CYS A 125 -8.57 8.88 12.68
N ILE A 126 -7.26 8.85 12.96
CA ILE A 126 -6.64 9.63 14.02
C ILE A 126 -5.69 10.65 13.39
N SER A 127 -5.81 11.91 13.77
CA SER A 127 -4.94 12.98 13.26
C SER A 127 -3.49 12.74 13.68
N LEU A 128 -2.58 12.65 12.72
CA LEU A 128 -1.15 12.56 12.99
C LEU A 128 -0.64 13.74 13.82
N VAL A 129 -1.19 14.93 13.60
CA VAL A 129 -0.84 16.12 14.37
C VAL A 129 -1.21 15.96 15.85
N ASP A 130 -2.36 15.37 16.14
CA ASP A 130 -2.79 15.15 17.52
C ASP A 130 -1.94 14.08 18.23
N VAL A 131 -1.50 13.06 17.47
CA VAL A 131 -0.51 12.09 17.99
C VAL A 131 0.80 12.77 18.33
N LEU A 132 1.35 13.59 17.42
CA LEU A 132 2.62 14.30 17.61
C LEU A 132 2.55 15.34 18.74
N GLN A 133 1.38 15.91 19.01
CA GLN A 133 1.14 16.84 20.11
C GLN A 133 0.86 16.14 21.45
N GLY A 134 0.87 14.80 21.48
CA GLY A 134 0.61 14.02 22.68
C GLY A 134 -0.84 14.06 23.18
N LYS A 135 -1.79 14.46 22.32
CA LYS A 135 -3.22 14.50 22.65
C LYS A 135 -3.88 13.12 22.61
N ILE A 136 -3.26 12.19 21.91
CA ILE A 136 -3.75 10.82 21.77
C ILE A 136 -2.94 9.89 22.66
N ASP A 137 -3.62 9.08 23.44
CA ASP A 137 -2.97 8.02 24.18
C ASP A 137 -2.44 6.94 23.22
N THR A 138 -1.12 6.82 23.12
CA THR A 138 -0.48 5.89 22.18
C THR A 138 -0.81 4.42 22.44
N ARG A 139 -1.42 4.09 23.58
CA ARG A 139 -1.91 2.74 23.89
C ARG A 139 -3.02 2.27 22.94
N VAL A 140 -3.72 3.20 22.26
CA VAL A 140 -4.72 2.85 21.24
C VAL A 140 -4.12 2.11 20.05
N PHE A 141 -2.82 2.29 19.80
CA PHE A 141 -2.11 1.61 18.71
C PHE A 141 -1.53 0.26 19.10
N LYS A 142 -1.66 -0.13 20.38
CA LYS A 142 -1.12 -1.41 20.85
C LYS A 142 -1.83 -2.56 20.13
N ASP A 143 -1.03 -3.53 19.68
CA ASP A 143 -1.50 -4.75 18.98
C ASP A 143 -2.31 -4.46 17.70
N SER A 144 -2.03 -3.32 17.05
CA SER A 144 -2.70 -2.87 15.84
C SER A 144 -1.72 -2.71 14.69
N ILE A 145 -2.21 -2.90 13.46
CA ILE A 145 -1.53 -2.43 12.25
C ILE A 145 -1.99 -0.99 12.01
N VAL A 146 -1.04 -0.06 11.97
CA VAL A 146 -1.32 1.37 11.79
C VAL A 146 -0.89 1.78 10.39
N LEU A 147 -1.81 2.29 9.59
CA LEU A 147 -1.54 2.87 8.28
C LEU A 147 -1.46 4.39 8.41
N VAL A 148 -0.39 4.98 7.90
CA VAL A 148 -0.23 6.43 7.82
C VAL A 148 -0.30 6.84 6.35
N GLY A 149 -1.25 7.68 6.00
CA GLY A 149 -1.44 8.10 4.61
C GLY A 149 -2.19 9.41 4.47
N ALA A 150 -2.33 9.86 3.22
CA ALA A 150 -3.09 11.05 2.88
C ALA A 150 -4.58 10.82 3.17
N TYR A 151 -5.19 11.71 3.95
CA TYR A 151 -6.62 11.67 4.29
C TYR A 151 -7.21 13.08 4.30
N ALA A 152 -7.00 13.81 3.20
CA ALA A 152 -7.56 15.14 3.01
C ALA A 152 -7.80 15.43 1.53
N ALA A 153 -8.91 16.10 1.20
CA ALA A 153 -9.32 16.39 -0.19
C ALA A 153 -8.26 17.12 -1.01
N GLY A 154 -7.43 17.95 -0.39
CA GLY A 154 -6.35 18.68 -1.06
C GLY A 154 -5.14 17.84 -1.46
N MET A 155 -5.04 16.60 -1.00
CA MET A 155 -3.89 15.71 -1.28
C MET A 155 -4.09 14.85 -2.53
N GLN A 156 -5.26 14.89 -3.17
CA GLN A 156 -5.59 14.23 -4.44
C GLN A 156 -5.30 12.71 -4.49
N ASP A 157 -5.36 12.05 -3.33
CA ASP A 157 -5.17 10.61 -3.20
C ASP A 157 -6.51 9.91 -2.92
N ASN A 158 -7.48 10.11 -3.83
CA ASN A 158 -8.82 9.57 -3.71
C ASN A 158 -9.32 8.97 -5.03
N PHE A 159 -10.03 7.85 -4.92
CA PHE A 159 -10.38 6.98 -6.03
C PHE A 159 -11.83 6.54 -5.97
N ASN A 160 -12.43 6.29 -7.14
CA ASN A 160 -13.70 5.60 -7.20
C ASN A 160 -13.50 4.12 -6.88
N VAL A 161 -14.40 3.57 -6.07
CA VAL A 161 -14.41 2.16 -5.66
C VAL A 161 -15.80 1.57 -5.85
N PRO A 162 -15.93 0.23 -6.01
CA PRO A 162 -17.23 -0.39 -6.34
C PRO A 162 -18.32 -0.14 -5.32
N ASN A 163 -17.96 -0.02 -4.04
CA ASN A 163 -18.90 0.18 -2.93
C ASN A 163 -18.98 1.64 -2.43
N GLY A 164 -18.33 2.58 -3.15
CA GLY A 164 -18.28 3.99 -2.74
C GLY A 164 -19.53 4.81 -3.05
N GLY A 165 -20.36 4.35 -4.00
CA GLY A 165 -21.49 5.14 -4.48
C GLY A 165 -21.01 6.47 -5.09
N ASN A 166 -21.41 7.59 -4.48
CA ASN A 166 -20.97 8.93 -4.88
C ASN A 166 -19.74 9.43 -4.09
N GLN A 167 -19.18 8.63 -3.19
CA GLN A 167 -18.03 8.98 -2.39
C GLN A 167 -16.79 8.28 -2.95
N GLN A 168 -15.68 9.00 -2.96
CA GLN A 168 -14.37 8.43 -3.27
C GLN A 168 -13.71 7.92 -1.98
N MET A 169 -12.90 6.89 -2.12
CA MET A 169 -12.10 6.30 -1.06
C MET A 169 -10.67 6.82 -1.15
N TYR A 170 -10.05 7.17 -0.03
CA TYR A 170 -8.64 7.53 -0.01
C TYR A 170 -7.74 6.31 -0.24
N GLY A 171 -6.58 6.53 -0.84
CA GLY A 171 -5.62 5.46 -1.15
C GLY A 171 -5.25 4.62 0.07
N VAL A 172 -5.08 5.25 1.23
CA VAL A 172 -4.78 4.55 2.49
C VAL A 172 -5.92 3.59 2.90
N GLU A 173 -7.19 3.93 2.64
CA GLU A 173 -8.34 3.05 2.92
C GLU A 173 -8.41 1.89 1.92
N ILE A 174 -8.01 2.12 0.66
CA ILE A 174 -7.89 1.04 -0.34
C ILE A 174 -6.85 0.02 0.14
N HIS A 175 -5.70 0.49 0.61
CA HIS A 175 -4.67 -0.38 1.18
C HIS A 175 -5.15 -1.12 2.43
N ALA A 176 -5.96 -0.49 3.28
CA ALA A 176 -6.59 -1.12 4.42
C ALA A 176 -7.55 -2.26 4.00
N ASN A 177 -8.38 -2.04 2.97
CA ASN A 177 -9.26 -3.08 2.43
C ASN A 177 -8.48 -4.27 1.85
N ILE A 178 -7.38 -4.00 1.12
CA ILE A 178 -6.52 -5.07 0.59
C ILE A 178 -5.87 -5.85 1.72
N LEU A 179 -5.35 -5.17 2.74
CA LEU A 179 -4.73 -5.80 3.90
C LEU A 179 -5.72 -6.68 4.66
N GLN A 180 -6.95 -6.18 4.87
CA GLN A 180 -8.01 -6.92 5.56
C GLN A 180 -8.41 -8.22 4.83
N ALA A 181 -8.25 -8.30 3.51
CA ALA A 181 -8.52 -9.52 2.76
C ALA A 181 -7.51 -10.65 3.02
N PHE A 182 -6.35 -10.35 3.60
CA PHE A 182 -5.35 -11.34 4.02
C PHE A 182 -5.59 -11.86 5.43
N MET A 183 -6.23 -11.07 6.28
CA MET A 183 -6.44 -11.33 7.70
C MET A 183 -7.76 -12.06 7.98
#